data_094731a32d27e9a938eefc34880d5bbe
#
_entry.id   094731a32d27e9a938eefc34880d5bbe
#
_cell.length_a   1.000
_cell.length_b   1.000
_cell.length_c   1.000
_cell.angle_alpha   90.00
_cell.angle_beta   90.00
_cell.angle_gamma   90.00
#
_symmetry.space_group_name_H-M   'P 1'
#
loop_
_entity.id
_entity.type
_entity.pdbx_description
1 polymer ?
#
loop_
_entity_poly.entity_id
_entity_poly.type
_entity_poly.pdbx_seq_one_letter_code
_entity_poly.pdbx_strand_id
1 'polypeptide(L)'
;MKTDDVFFALLRAGLWGKAEDISLRDVDWESVYGIAREQTVAGFVADGISVMKKADPAMAVSPAVQNSFMQTVLGSEMRNRQMNATLSHLCKVLSENGICALVLKGQGVALDYLQPSHRQPGDIDFFLDDKNYQAASALLSPKAAKVDEENPSKKHLGMHFGDIEVELHGTMRVDFGKRVNEVMDNIQFDLFRKKDFRKWDCGGTEVLLPSIDFDALFIFMHFIQHFYHGGLGLRQICDWTMHLHRFADNVDRELLEHRLTELGMMREWKVFGWLAVNHLGLPADEMPFYDAECGGVVEKVWESMKLSGNFGKKRNAGRDVDKEPYLYRKTKSLVGHIRWMARHFDVSYYNTFRSFWSMLTSGVSAVLKGK
;
A
#
# COMPACT_ATOMS: atom_id res chain seq x y z
N MET A 1 5.31 -29.65 -1.23
CA MET A 1 4.68 -28.53 -0.52
C MET A 1 4.14 -27.56 -1.56
N LYS A 2 3.04 -26.83 -1.28
CA LYS A 2 2.53 -25.83 -2.24
C LYS A 2 3.48 -24.63 -2.30
N THR A 3 3.63 -24.03 -3.47
CA THR A 3 4.49 -22.83 -3.67
C THR A 3 4.10 -21.67 -2.74
N ASP A 4 2.79 -21.50 -2.49
CA ASP A 4 2.28 -20.47 -1.59
C ASP A 4 2.75 -20.66 -0.14
N ASP A 5 2.80 -21.91 0.36
CA ASP A 5 3.26 -22.22 1.72
C ASP A 5 4.73 -21.82 1.90
N VAL A 6 5.58 -22.17 0.91
CA VAL A 6 6.99 -21.76 0.88
C VAL A 6 7.13 -20.25 0.81
N PHE A 7 6.38 -19.63 -0.09
CA PHE A 7 6.41 -18.18 -0.28
C PHE A 7 6.08 -17.44 1.03
N PHE A 8 4.98 -17.82 1.70
CA PHE A 8 4.59 -17.16 2.95
C PHE A 8 5.57 -17.46 4.10
N ALA A 9 6.11 -18.67 4.20
CA ALA A 9 7.12 -18.98 5.21
C ALA A 9 8.40 -18.13 5.02
N LEU A 10 8.87 -17.98 3.79
CA LEU A 10 10.01 -17.11 3.50
C LEU A 10 9.69 -15.63 3.76
N LEU A 11 8.49 -15.19 3.40
CA LEU A 11 8.06 -13.81 3.65
C LEU A 11 8.01 -13.53 5.16
N ARG A 12 7.41 -14.42 5.96
CA ARG A 12 7.42 -14.29 7.43
C ARG A 12 8.83 -14.31 8.00
N ALA A 13 9.67 -15.26 7.54
CA ALA A 13 11.06 -15.29 7.99
C ALA A 13 11.80 -13.97 7.74
N GLY A 14 11.53 -13.30 6.61
CA GLY A 14 12.10 -11.99 6.29
C GLY A 14 11.50 -10.85 7.10
N LEU A 15 10.18 -10.81 7.27
CA LEU A 15 9.52 -9.77 8.06
C LEU A 15 9.92 -9.80 9.54
N TRP A 16 10.05 -11.01 10.12
CA TRP A 16 10.27 -11.21 11.56
C TRP A 16 11.72 -11.56 11.93
N GLY A 17 12.59 -11.82 10.97
CA GLY A 17 13.97 -12.22 11.21
C GLY A 17 14.12 -13.58 11.91
N LYS A 18 13.09 -14.43 11.86
CA LYS A 18 13.03 -15.75 12.52
C LYS A 18 12.87 -16.85 11.49
N ALA A 19 13.68 -17.91 11.61
CA ALA A 19 13.53 -19.10 10.77
C ALA A 19 12.26 -19.86 11.16
N GLU A 20 11.63 -20.46 10.14
CA GLU A 20 10.46 -21.32 10.31
C GLU A 20 10.86 -22.81 10.18
N ASP A 21 10.17 -23.67 10.92
CA ASP A 21 10.36 -25.12 10.85
C ASP A 21 9.62 -25.70 9.66
N ILE A 22 10.21 -25.52 8.48
CA ILE A 22 9.65 -25.99 7.20
C ILE A 22 10.74 -26.57 6.31
N SER A 23 10.44 -27.66 5.63
CA SER A 23 11.36 -28.26 4.67
C SER A 23 11.36 -27.48 3.34
N LEU A 24 12.51 -26.97 2.96
CA LEU A 24 12.72 -26.25 1.69
C LEU A 24 13.39 -27.12 0.61
N ARG A 25 13.11 -28.44 0.63
CA ARG A 25 13.56 -29.38 -0.41
C ARG A 25 12.61 -29.34 -1.59
N ASP A 26 13.14 -29.47 -2.80
CA ASP A 26 12.39 -29.54 -4.07
C ASP A 26 11.44 -28.32 -4.27
N VAL A 27 11.92 -27.13 -3.92
CA VAL A 27 11.19 -25.87 -4.06
C VAL A 27 11.30 -25.37 -5.51
N ASP A 28 10.16 -25.00 -6.10
CA ASP A 28 10.10 -24.23 -7.35
C ASP A 28 10.44 -22.74 -7.05
N TRP A 29 11.74 -22.46 -7.00
CA TRP A 29 12.26 -21.13 -6.70
C TRP A 29 11.88 -20.05 -7.70
N GLU A 30 11.72 -20.43 -8.98
CA GLU A 30 11.29 -19.50 -10.04
C GLU A 30 9.86 -19.01 -9.78
N SER A 31 8.96 -19.93 -9.42
CA SER A 31 7.59 -19.57 -9.05
C SER A 31 7.54 -18.72 -7.77
N VAL A 32 8.36 -19.04 -6.74
CA VAL A 32 8.47 -18.22 -5.52
C VAL A 32 8.94 -16.81 -5.85
N TYR A 33 9.99 -16.65 -6.66
CA TYR A 33 10.46 -15.35 -7.11
C TYR A 33 9.41 -14.59 -7.92
N GLY A 34 8.71 -15.31 -8.82
CA GLY A 34 7.63 -14.76 -9.62
C GLY A 34 6.54 -14.11 -8.76
N ILE A 35 6.04 -14.84 -7.75
CA ILE A 35 5.04 -14.33 -6.80
C ILE A 35 5.60 -13.14 -6.03
N ALA A 36 6.82 -13.25 -5.47
CA ALA A 36 7.44 -12.21 -4.68
C ALA A 36 7.59 -10.89 -5.46
N ARG A 37 7.99 -10.96 -6.72
CA ARG A 37 8.12 -9.82 -7.63
C ARG A 37 6.76 -9.21 -7.98
N GLU A 38 5.78 -10.03 -8.33
CA GLU A 38 4.43 -9.57 -8.69
C GLU A 38 3.71 -8.90 -7.51
N GLN A 39 4.00 -9.35 -6.28
CA GLN A 39 3.46 -8.79 -5.04
C GLN A 39 4.33 -7.68 -4.44
N THR A 40 5.45 -7.33 -5.10
CA THR A 40 6.39 -6.28 -4.67
C THR A 40 6.97 -6.48 -3.26
N VAL A 41 7.22 -7.76 -2.89
CA VAL A 41 7.79 -8.18 -1.59
C VAL A 41 9.09 -8.97 -1.76
N ALA A 42 9.73 -8.93 -2.94
CA ALA A 42 10.91 -9.73 -3.23
C ALA A 42 12.10 -9.41 -2.32
N GLY A 43 12.25 -8.17 -1.83
CA GLY A 43 13.26 -7.80 -0.85
C GLY A 43 13.08 -8.56 0.46
N PHE A 44 11.86 -8.62 0.98
CA PHE A 44 11.54 -9.34 2.23
C PHE A 44 11.70 -10.86 2.09
N VAL A 45 11.30 -11.43 0.92
CA VAL A 45 11.52 -12.86 0.64
C VAL A 45 13.01 -13.17 0.55
N ALA A 46 13.84 -12.28 0.00
CA ALA A 46 15.30 -12.41 -0.02
C ALA A 46 15.90 -12.42 1.40
N ASP A 47 15.38 -11.57 2.29
CA ASP A 47 15.75 -11.57 3.72
C ASP A 47 15.38 -12.91 4.36
N GLY A 48 14.17 -13.42 4.07
CA GLY A 48 13.73 -14.73 4.55
C GLY A 48 14.61 -15.87 4.07
N ILE A 49 15.00 -15.87 2.79
CA ILE A 49 15.98 -16.84 2.26
C ILE A 49 17.30 -16.77 3.07
N SER A 50 17.76 -15.57 3.37
CA SER A 50 18.99 -15.36 4.14
C SER A 50 18.85 -15.89 5.58
N VAL A 51 17.71 -15.67 6.22
CA VAL A 51 17.39 -16.18 7.56
C VAL A 51 17.32 -17.71 7.57
N MET A 52 16.59 -18.29 6.63
CA MET A 52 16.43 -19.75 6.52
C MET A 52 17.74 -20.45 6.18
N LYS A 53 18.56 -19.86 5.31
CA LYS A 53 19.88 -20.43 4.95
C LYS A 53 20.89 -20.41 6.11
N LYS A 54 20.76 -19.47 7.04
CA LYS A 54 21.57 -19.49 8.29
C LYS A 54 21.15 -20.61 9.21
N ALA A 55 19.85 -20.96 9.26
CA ALA A 55 19.33 -22.05 10.06
C ALA A 55 19.57 -23.43 9.42
N ASP A 56 19.44 -23.53 8.09
CA ASP A 56 19.74 -24.73 7.31
C ASP A 56 20.73 -24.40 6.17
N PRO A 57 22.04 -24.53 6.41
CA PRO A 57 23.08 -24.29 5.40
C PRO A 57 23.00 -25.23 4.18
N ALA A 58 22.30 -26.37 4.28
CA ALA A 58 22.09 -27.32 3.18
C ALA A 58 20.99 -26.85 2.20
N MET A 59 20.23 -25.80 2.55
CA MET A 59 19.23 -25.19 1.68
C MET A 59 19.87 -24.73 0.36
N ALA A 60 19.40 -25.28 -0.74
CA ALA A 60 19.89 -24.97 -2.09
C ALA A 60 18.89 -24.06 -2.82
N VAL A 61 19.35 -22.90 -3.25
CA VAL A 61 18.63 -22.00 -4.16
C VAL A 61 19.46 -21.90 -5.43
N SER A 62 18.83 -21.98 -6.62
CA SER A 62 19.58 -21.90 -7.87
C SER A 62 20.34 -20.57 -7.99
N PRO A 63 21.58 -20.55 -8.55
CA PRO A 63 22.36 -19.30 -8.70
C PRO A 63 21.61 -18.23 -9.50
N ALA A 64 20.82 -18.62 -10.50
CA ALA A 64 20.04 -17.69 -11.31
C ALA A 64 18.99 -16.95 -10.45
N VAL A 65 18.26 -17.68 -9.61
CA VAL A 65 17.23 -17.10 -8.72
C VAL A 65 17.89 -16.25 -7.63
N GLN A 66 19.02 -16.71 -7.04
CA GLN A 66 19.77 -15.90 -6.08
C GLN A 66 20.17 -14.55 -6.69
N ASN A 67 20.70 -14.54 -7.91
CA ASN A 67 21.05 -13.32 -8.63
C ASN A 67 19.85 -12.41 -8.85
N SER A 68 18.68 -12.97 -9.20
CA SER A 68 17.45 -12.21 -9.41
C SER A 68 16.99 -11.52 -8.14
N PHE A 69 17.00 -12.21 -6.99
CA PHE A 69 16.69 -11.61 -5.69
C PHE A 69 17.73 -10.53 -5.31
N MET A 70 19.00 -10.81 -5.49
CA MET A 70 20.09 -9.85 -5.20
C MET A 70 19.93 -8.56 -6.02
N GLN A 71 19.68 -8.67 -7.32
CA GLN A 71 19.43 -7.51 -8.19
C GLN A 71 18.23 -6.69 -7.70
N THR A 72 17.15 -7.37 -7.27
CA THR A 72 15.95 -6.68 -6.74
C THR A 72 16.28 -5.94 -5.44
N VAL A 73 17.02 -6.54 -4.52
CA VAL A 73 17.44 -5.91 -3.26
C VAL A 73 18.32 -4.69 -3.54
N LEU A 74 19.39 -4.86 -4.31
CA LEU A 74 20.31 -3.75 -4.65
C LEU A 74 19.58 -2.60 -5.36
N GLY A 75 18.66 -2.93 -6.29
CA GLY A 75 17.83 -1.93 -6.96
C GLY A 75 16.93 -1.17 -5.98
N SER A 76 16.33 -1.87 -5.02
CA SER A 76 15.50 -1.26 -3.97
C SER A 76 16.32 -0.36 -3.05
N GLU A 77 17.50 -0.80 -2.61
CA GLU A 77 18.40 0.02 -1.78
C GLU A 77 18.86 1.30 -2.49
N MET A 78 19.25 1.19 -3.76
CA MET A 78 19.65 2.36 -4.56
C MET A 78 18.50 3.33 -4.70
N ARG A 79 17.30 2.83 -5.02
CA ARG A 79 16.12 3.67 -5.19
C ARG A 79 15.69 4.32 -3.88
N ASN A 80 15.71 3.59 -2.76
CA ASN A 80 15.42 4.14 -1.43
C ASN A 80 16.39 5.26 -1.04
N ARG A 81 17.69 5.12 -1.33
CA ARG A 81 18.66 6.20 -1.10
C ARG A 81 18.33 7.46 -1.90
N GLN A 82 17.98 7.31 -3.18
CA GLN A 82 17.58 8.44 -4.04
C GLN A 82 16.29 9.10 -3.51
N MET A 83 15.28 8.28 -3.14
CA MET A 83 14.04 8.80 -2.61
C MET A 83 14.22 9.54 -1.29
N ASN A 84 15.03 9.00 -0.36
CA ASN A 84 15.31 9.66 0.91
C ASN A 84 16.04 11.00 0.71
N ALA A 85 16.98 11.06 -0.24
CA ALA A 85 17.65 12.33 -0.58
C ALA A 85 16.68 13.36 -1.16
N THR A 86 15.80 12.95 -2.08
CA THR A 86 14.76 13.83 -2.63
C THR A 86 13.76 14.26 -1.57
N LEU A 87 13.28 13.32 -0.74
CA LEU A 87 12.36 13.58 0.36
C LEU A 87 12.95 14.62 1.35
N SER A 88 14.18 14.38 1.81
CA SER A 88 14.89 15.30 2.70
C SER A 88 15.01 16.69 2.10
N HIS A 89 15.40 16.80 0.82
CA HIS A 89 15.45 18.08 0.12
C HIS A 89 14.09 18.79 0.06
N LEU A 90 13.04 18.08 -0.34
CA LEU A 90 11.69 18.65 -0.47
C LEU A 90 11.10 19.05 0.89
N CYS A 91 11.29 18.23 1.93
CA CYS A 91 10.87 18.57 3.30
C CYS A 91 11.56 19.85 3.79
N LYS A 92 12.86 19.99 3.54
CA LYS A 92 13.60 21.20 3.87
C LYS A 92 13.05 22.43 3.13
N VAL A 93 12.84 22.33 1.82
CA VAL A 93 12.26 23.42 1.01
C VAL A 93 10.87 23.81 1.52
N LEU A 94 10.01 22.84 1.83
CA LEU A 94 8.67 23.09 2.36
C LEU A 94 8.73 23.79 3.73
N SER A 95 9.52 23.27 4.65
CA SER A 95 9.64 23.81 6.02
C SER A 95 10.24 25.22 6.04
N GLU A 96 11.26 25.52 5.22
CA GLU A 96 11.86 26.85 5.08
C GLU A 96 10.87 27.89 4.55
N ASN A 97 9.82 27.45 3.84
CA ASN A 97 8.71 28.31 3.37
C ASN A 97 7.48 28.26 4.28
N GLY A 98 7.61 27.72 5.51
CA GLY A 98 6.53 27.66 6.49
C GLY A 98 5.37 26.75 6.11
N ILE A 99 5.59 25.77 5.23
CA ILE A 99 4.59 24.81 4.75
C ILE A 99 4.70 23.54 5.60
N CYS A 100 3.62 23.21 6.29
CA CYS A 100 3.50 21.97 7.05
C CYS A 100 3.02 20.85 6.11
N ALA A 101 3.89 19.88 5.84
CA ALA A 101 3.60 18.71 5.02
C ALA A 101 3.93 17.42 5.78
N LEU A 102 3.00 16.48 5.80
CA LEU A 102 3.19 15.15 6.39
C LEU A 102 3.54 14.16 5.28
N VAL A 103 4.46 13.26 5.55
CA VAL A 103 4.78 12.16 4.62
C VAL A 103 3.91 10.97 4.96
N LEU A 104 3.10 10.54 3.99
CA LEU A 104 2.24 9.37 4.11
C LEU A 104 2.97 8.10 3.68
N LYS A 105 2.57 6.97 4.29
CA LYS A 105 2.99 5.62 3.82
C LYS A 105 4.48 5.56 3.40
N GLY A 106 4.80 4.86 2.31
CA GLY A 106 6.10 4.90 1.61
C GLY A 106 7.31 4.84 2.53
N GLN A 107 8.09 5.90 2.52
CA GLN A 107 9.34 5.99 3.26
C GLN A 107 9.12 6.09 4.79
N GLY A 108 8.00 6.70 5.22
CA GLY A 108 7.64 6.77 6.64
C GLY A 108 7.36 5.39 7.24
N VAL A 109 6.61 4.56 6.53
CA VAL A 109 6.26 3.18 6.96
C VAL A 109 7.44 2.22 6.76
N ALA A 110 8.36 2.51 5.83
CA ALA A 110 9.56 1.70 5.68
C ALA A 110 10.37 1.60 6.98
N LEU A 111 10.29 2.59 7.87
CA LEU A 111 10.94 2.62 9.19
C LEU A 111 10.43 1.53 10.15
N ASP A 112 9.28 0.95 9.87
CA ASP A 112 8.66 -0.08 10.70
C ASP A 112 9.22 -1.48 10.41
N TYR A 113 10.03 -1.63 9.35
CA TYR A 113 10.65 -2.89 8.95
C TYR A 113 12.05 -3.08 9.55
N LEU A 114 12.47 -4.34 9.71
CA LEU A 114 13.83 -4.68 10.12
C LEU A 114 14.89 -4.17 9.14
N GLN A 115 14.58 -4.19 7.84
CA GLN A 115 15.45 -3.70 6.76
C GLN A 115 14.65 -2.69 5.89
N PRO A 116 14.58 -1.41 6.30
CA PRO A 116 13.81 -0.38 5.59
C PRO A 116 14.16 -0.25 4.11
N SER A 117 15.45 -0.42 3.76
CA SER A 117 15.96 -0.27 2.39
C SER A 117 15.55 -1.42 1.45
N HIS A 118 15.10 -2.57 1.99
CA HIS A 118 14.63 -3.71 1.21
C HIS A 118 13.14 -3.62 0.85
N ARG A 119 12.41 -2.71 1.49
CA ARG A 119 11.06 -2.37 1.07
C ARG A 119 11.11 -1.73 -0.31
N GLN A 120 10.47 -2.35 -1.29
CA GLN A 120 10.44 -1.81 -2.65
C GLN A 120 9.70 -0.47 -2.66
N PRO A 121 10.37 0.64 -3.02
CA PRO A 121 9.76 1.97 -2.99
C PRO A 121 8.81 2.21 -4.17
N GLY A 122 7.97 3.21 -4.06
CA GLY A 122 7.06 3.68 -5.11
C GLY A 122 7.25 5.18 -5.36
N ASP A 123 6.40 5.96 -4.75
CA ASP A 123 6.22 7.40 -4.82
C ASP A 123 6.52 8.07 -3.47
N ILE A 124 6.60 9.38 -3.45
CA ILE A 124 6.64 10.22 -2.24
C ILE A 124 5.29 10.93 -2.14
N ASP A 125 4.53 10.65 -1.10
CA ASP A 125 3.23 11.25 -0.86
C ASP A 125 3.32 12.29 0.24
N PHE A 126 2.99 13.54 -0.08
CA PHE A 126 2.81 14.60 0.90
C PHE A 126 1.34 14.84 1.18
N PHE A 127 0.97 14.87 2.45
CA PHE A 127 -0.36 15.18 2.93
C PHE A 127 -0.41 16.55 3.59
N LEU A 128 -1.34 17.38 3.15
CA LEU A 128 -1.38 18.80 3.50
C LEU A 128 -2.83 19.23 3.78
N ASP A 129 -3.00 20.19 4.69
CA ASP A 129 -4.26 20.89 4.78
C ASP A 129 -4.46 21.83 3.57
N ASP A 130 -5.63 22.40 3.43
CA ASP A 130 -6.00 23.22 2.27
C ASP A 130 -5.04 24.37 1.99
N LYS A 131 -4.60 25.09 3.03
CA LYS A 131 -3.69 26.22 2.92
C LYS A 131 -2.30 25.76 2.48
N ASN A 132 -1.79 24.73 3.12
CA ASN A 132 -0.48 24.19 2.83
C ASN A 132 -0.44 23.50 1.45
N TYR A 133 -1.54 22.84 1.03
CA TYR A 133 -1.64 22.23 -0.29
C TYR A 133 -1.47 23.26 -1.43
N GLN A 134 -2.18 24.38 -1.35
CA GLN A 134 -2.06 25.45 -2.34
C GLN A 134 -0.66 26.06 -2.34
N ALA A 135 -0.09 26.32 -1.17
CA ALA A 135 1.26 26.87 -1.03
C ALA A 135 2.32 25.90 -1.57
N ALA A 136 2.22 24.60 -1.26
CA ALA A 136 3.14 23.57 -1.74
C ALA A 136 3.04 23.40 -3.26
N SER A 137 1.83 23.37 -3.81
CA SER A 137 1.61 23.28 -5.25
C SER A 137 2.26 24.46 -5.98
N ALA A 138 2.04 25.69 -5.53
CA ALA A 138 2.63 26.90 -6.11
C ALA A 138 4.16 26.93 -6.00
N LEU A 139 4.72 26.41 -4.89
CA LEU A 139 6.17 26.41 -4.63
C LEU A 139 6.90 25.32 -5.44
N LEU A 140 6.31 24.12 -5.55
CA LEU A 140 6.99 22.94 -6.10
C LEU A 140 6.76 22.78 -7.61
N SER A 141 5.57 23.13 -8.14
CA SER A 141 5.28 22.93 -9.57
C SER A 141 6.30 23.59 -10.52
N PRO A 142 6.80 24.83 -10.28
CA PRO A 142 7.82 25.42 -11.14
C PRO A 142 9.19 24.73 -11.08
N LYS A 143 9.43 23.88 -10.07
CA LYS A 143 10.70 23.16 -9.85
C LYS A 143 10.67 21.71 -10.34
N ALA A 144 9.47 21.19 -10.63
CA ALA A 144 9.28 19.85 -11.14
C ALA A 144 9.63 19.76 -12.63
N ALA A 145 10.22 18.63 -13.03
CA ALA A 145 10.49 18.35 -14.46
C ALA A 145 9.19 18.13 -15.24
N LYS A 146 8.15 17.63 -14.59
CA LYS A 146 6.82 17.42 -15.14
C LYS A 146 5.79 17.60 -14.04
N VAL A 147 4.64 18.19 -14.38
CA VAL A 147 3.46 18.29 -13.49
C VAL A 147 2.30 17.66 -14.24
N ASP A 148 1.59 16.79 -13.57
CA ASP A 148 0.42 16.10 -14.12
C ASP A 148 -0.85 16.97 -14.00
N GLU A 149 -1.94 16.56 -14.66
CA GLU A 149 -3.22 17.25 -14.53
C GLU A 149 -3.76 17.04 -13.11
N GLU A 150 -4.04 18.15 -12.40
CA GLU A 150 -4.62 18.10 -11.07
C GLU A 150 -6.01 17.45 -11.08
N ASN A 151 -6.29 16.60 -10.09
CA ASN A 151 -7.65 16.20 -9.78
C ASN A 151 -8.25 17.12 -8.70
N PRO A 152 -9.02 18.16 -9.08
CA PRO A 152 -9.50 19.17 -8.13
C PRO A 152 -10.46 18.61 -7.08
N SER A 153 -11.23 17.56 -7.43
CA SER A 153 -12.21 16.95 -6.51
C SER A 153 -11.54 16.16 -5.38
N LYS A 154 -10.32 15.67 -5.61
CA LYS A 154 -9.50 14.95 -4.64
C LYS A 154 -8.34 15.79 -4.12
N LYS A 155 -8.13 17.02 -4.65
CA LYS A 155 -6.94 17.83 -4.39
C LYS A 155 -5.68 16.98 -4.46
N HIS A 156 -5.50 16.35 -5.61
CA HIS A 156 -4.40 15.44 -5.88
C HIS A 156 -3.61 15.94 -7.09
N LEU A 157 -2.32 16.14 -6.89
CA LEU A 157 -1.40 16.66 -7.90
C LEU A 157 -0.12 15.83 -7.93
N GLY A 158 0.12 15.16 -9.05
CA GLY A 158 1.35 14.43 -9.33
C GLY A 158 2.43 15.34 -9.93
N MET A 159 3.67 15.16 -9.53
CA MET A 159 4.85 15.87 -10.03
C MET A 159 6.04 14.92 -10.16
N HIS A 160 6.99 15.24 -11.03
CA HIS A 160 8.20 14.44 -11.20
C HIS A 160 9.46 15.27 -10.90
N PHE A 161 10.28 14.78 -9.97
CA PHE A 161 11.60 15.32 -9.66
C PHE A 161 12.66 14.31 -10.12
N GLY A 162 13.17 14.51 -11.34
CA GLY A 162 13.90 13.47 -12.06
C GLY A 162 13.00 12.25 -12.29
N ASP A 163 13.47 11.08 -11.86
CA ASP A 163 12.71 9.82 -11.97
C ASP A 163 11.79 9.57 -10.77
N ILE A 164 11.74 10.48 -9.79
CA ILE A 164 10.94 10.31 -8.58
C ILE A 164 9.60 10.99 -8.76
N GLU A 165 8.53 10.20 -8.61
CA GLU A 165 7.17 10.69 -8.55
C GLU A 165 6.86 11.20 -7.14
N VAL A 166 6.28 12.40 -7.07
CA VAL A 166 5.89 13.09 -5.85
C VAL A 166 4.44 13.49 -5.98
N GLU A 167 3.61 13.08 -5.05
CA GLU A 167 2.19 13.38 -5.02
C GLU A 167 1.84 14.31 -3.86
N LEU A 168 1.10 15.38 -4.15
CA LEU A 168 0.49 16.21 -3.14
C LEU A 168 -0.97 15.79 -2.95
N HIS A 169 -1.34 15.49 -1.70
CA HIS A 169 -2.69 15.13 -1.30
C HIS A 169 -3.26 16.20 -0.37
N GLY A 170 -4.28 16.91 -0.81
CA GLY A 170 -5.03 17.86 0.02
C GLY A 170 -6.26 17.23 0.68
N THR A 171 -6.62 16.01 0.32
CA THR A 171 -7.72 15.24 0.95
C THR A 171 -7.41 13.74 1.01
N MET A 172 -8.07 13.06 1.96
CA MET A 172 -8.06 11.60 2.08
C MET A 172 -9.26 10.94 1.38
N ARG A 173 -9.96 11.64 0.50
CA ARG A 173 -11.20 11.15 -0.09
C ARG A 173 -10.99 9.90 -0.93
N VAL A 174 -11.91 8.95 -0.73
CA VAL A 174 -11.92 7.62 -1.33
C VAL A 174 -13.20 7.41 -2.16
N ASP A 175 -13.20 6.39 -3.01
CA ASP A 175 -14.34 6.10 -3.90
C ASP A 175 -15.40 5.20 -3.22
N PHE A 176 -15.77 5.56 -1.98
CA PHE A 176 -16.81 4.87 -1.18
C PHE A 176 -18.03 5.74 -0.87
N GLY A 177 -18.20 6.83 -1.61
CA GLY A 177 -19.37 7.71 -1.52
C GLY A 177 -19.24 8.82 -0.46
N LYS A 178 -20.26 9.69 -0.45
CA LYS A 178 -20.23 10.96 0.29
C LYS A 178 -20.05 10.79 1.80
N ARG A 179 -20.83 9.86 2.41
CA ARG A 179 -20.78 9.63 3.86
C ARG A 179 -19.39 9.23 4.36
N VAL A 180 -18.68 8.33 3.63
CA VAL A 180 -17.32 7.94 4.01
C VAL A 180 -16.37 9.12 3.88
N ASN A 181 -16.52 9.92 2.83
CA ASN A 181 -15.67 11.08 2.63
C ASN A 181 -15.89 12.16 3.70
N GLU A 182 -17.11 12.34 4.21
CA GLU A 182 -17.39 13.23 5.35
C GLU A 182 -16.65 12.75 6.62
N VAL A 183 -16.65 11.45 6.90
CA VAL A 183 -15.89 10.88 8.02
C VAL A 183 -14.38 11.08 7.81
N MET A 184 -13.87 10.80 6.60
CA MET A 184 -12.45 11.00 6.28
C MET A 184 -12.02 12.47 6.38
N ASP A 185 -12.86 13.41 5.93
CA ASP A 185 -12.63 14.84 6.05
C ASP A 185 -12.55 15.27 7.55
N ASN A 186 -13.38 14.71 8.42
CA ASN A 186 -13.34 14.96 9.87
C ASN A 186 -12.06 14.42 10.51
N ILE A 187 -11.64 13.20 10.12
CA ILE A 187 -10.38 12.59 10.60
C ILE A 187 -9.18 13.45 10.17
N GLN A 188 -9.16 13.91 8.91
CA GLN A 188 -8.14 14.83 8.41
C GLN A 188 -8.13 16.14 9.19
N PHE A 189 -9.29 16.75 9.39
CA PHE A 189 -9.42 18.00 10.16
C PHE A 189 -8.85 17.85 11.57
N ASP A 190 -9.19 16.75 12.26
CA ASP A 190 -8.69 16.47 13.61
C ASP A 190 -7.17 16.27 13.64
N LEU A 191 -6.57 15.59 12.67
CA LEU A 191 -5.13 15.40 12.57
C LEU A 191 -4.40 16.74 12.52
N PHE A 192 -4.79 17.62 11.59
CA PHE A 192 -4.13 18.94 11.44
C PHE A 192 -4.45 19.91 12.57
N ARG A 193 -5.64 19.80 13.20
CA ARG A 193 -6.02 20.60 14.36
C ARG A 193 -5.23 20.22 15.61
N LYS A 194 -5.07 18.91 15.89
CA LYS A 194 -4.34 18.39 17.06
C LYS A 194 -2.83 18.53 16.89
N LYS A 195 -2.32 18.49 15.66
CA LYS A 195 -0.89 18.51 15.32
C LYS A 195 -0.09 17.40 16.03
N ASP A 196 -0.73 16.25 16.23
CA ASP A 196 -0.10 15.07 16.81
C ASP A 196 0.70 14.35 15.71
N PHE A 197 1.85 14.96 15.36
CA PHE A 197 2.72 14.48 14.29
C PHE A 197 3.93 13.77 14.89
N ARG A 198 4.24 12.60 14.34
CA ARG A 198 5.51 11.91 14.60
C ARG A 198 6.63 12.60 13.83
N LYS A 199 7.85 12.46 14.33
CA LYS A 199 9.04 13.05 13.72
C LYS A 199 10.04 11.97 13.36
N TRP A 200 10.64 12.14 12.21
CA TRP A 200 11.70 11.29 11.70
C TRP A 200 12.87 12.15 11.21
N ASP A 201 14.09 11.81 11.61
CA ASP A 201 15.31 12.42 11.05
C ASP A 201 15.70 11.69 9.76
N CYS A 202 15.52 12.32 8.62
CA CYS A 202 15.91 11.82 7.32
C CYS A 202 17.20 12.52 6.86
N GLY A 203 18.36 12.02 7.32
CA GLY A 203 19.67 12.55 6.93
C GLY A 203 19.89 14.01 7.36
N GLY A 204 19.51 14.36 8.58
CA GLY A 204 19.65 15.70 9.17
C GLY A 204 18.47 16.64 8.86
N THR A 205 17.42 16.14 8.21
CA THR A 205 16.18 16.90 7.95
C THR A 205 15.04 16.29 8.73
N GLU A 206 14.34 17.11 9.54
CA GLU A 206 13.12 16.67 10.24
C GLU A 206 12.00 16.47 9.22
N VAL A 207 11.47 15.24 9.17
CA VAL A 207 10.31 14.84 8.39
C VAL A 207 9.14 14.59 9.32
N LEU A 208 8.00 15.18 9.02
CA LEU A 208 6.77 14.98 9.79
C LEU A 208 5.98 13.81 9.23
N LEU A 209 5.53 12.92 10.11
CA LEU A 209 4.67 11.78 9.81
C LEU A 209 3.34 11.96 10.54
N PRO A 210 2.23 11.40 10.06
CA PRO A 210 0.96 11.41 10.79
C PRO A 210 1.07 10.71 12.16
N SER A 211 0.02 10.87 12.98
CA SER A 211 -0.11 10.10 14.23
C SER A 211 -0.25 8.60 13.95
N ILE A 212 0.04 7.79 14.95
CA ILE A 212 -0.03 6.31 14.88
C ILE A 212 -1.43 5.85 14.44
N ASP A 213 -2.48 6.38 15.08
CA ASP A 213 -3.87 5.99 14.78
C ASP A 213 -4.35 6.45 13.41
N PHE A 214 -3.79 7.57 12.94
CA PHE A 214 -4.08 8.01 11.59
C PHE A 214 -3.46 7.07 10.56
N ASP A 215 -2.17 6.74 10.70
CA ASP A 215 -1.47 5.83 9.77
C ASP A 215 -2.08 4.43 9.78
N ALA A 216 -2.45 3.88 10.95
CA ALA A 216 -3.11 2.59 11.05
C ALA A 216 -4.38 2.52 10.20
N LEU A 217 -5.21 3.58 10.25
CA LEU A 217 -6.45 3.68 9.47
C LEU A 217 -6.18 4.07 8.02
N PHE A 218 -5.27 5.01 7.76
CA PHE A 218 -5.01 5.52 6.42
C PHE A 218 -4.39 4.45 5.51
N ILE A 219 -3.39 3.70 5.99
CA ILE A 219 -2.78 2.60 5.21
C ILE A 219 -3.84 1.57 4.87
N PHE A 220 -4.71 1.22 5.82
CA PHE A 220 -5.83 0.31 5.59
C PHE A 220 -6.79 0.85 4.53
N MET A 221 -7.30 2.08 4.68
CA MET A 221 -8.24 2.68 3.72
C MET A 221 -7.64 2.82 2.32
N HIS A 222 -6.33 3.12 2.24
CA HIS A 222 -5.61 3.21 0.98
C HIS A 222 -5.57 1.86 0.26
N PHE A 223 -5.17 0.77 0.94
CA PHE A 223 -5.12 -0.52 0.27
C PHE A 223 -6.52 -1.12 0.01
N ILE A 224 -7.52 -0.83 0.84
CA ILE A 224 -8.92 -1.22 0.58
C ILE A 224 -9.44 -0.57 -0.70
N GLN A 225 -9.12 0.69 -0.95
CA GLN A 225 -9.47 1.34 -2.21
C GLN A 225 -8.84 0.59 -3.40
N HIS A 226 -7.56 0.24 -3.32
CA HIS A 226 -6.91 -0.58 -4.36
C HIS A 226 -7.53 -1.96 -4.51
N PHE A 227 -7.90 -2.60 -3.41
CA PHE A 227 -8.58 -3.90 -3.43
C PHE A 227 -9.88 -3.82 -4.23
N TYR A 228 -10.76 -2.87 -3.95
CA TYR A 228 -12.03 -2.72 -4.66
C TYR A 228 -11.85 -2.27 -6.12
N HIS A 229 -10.76 -1.59 -6.45
CA HIS A 229 -10.40 -1.25 -7.83
C HIS A 229 -9.69 -2.39 -8.58
N GLY A 230 -9.45 -3.52 -7.91
CA GLY A 230 -8.90 -4.73 -8.52
C GLY A 230 -7.39 -4.71 -8.74
N GLY A 231 -6.63 -4.10 -7.83
CA GLY A 231 -5.18 -3.96 -7.97
C GLY A 231 -4.43 -3.87 -6.64
N LEU A 232 -4.72 -4.74 -5.67
CA LEU A 232 -4.00 -4.79 -4.40
C LEU A 232 -2.75 -5.67 -4.50
N GLY A 233 -1.60 -5.16 -4.01
CA GLY A 233 -0.36 -5.92 -3.81
C GLY A 233 -0.13 -6.25 -2.33
N LEU A 234 0.55 -7.36 -2.05
CA LEU A 234 0.80 -7.83 -0.68
C LEU A 234 1.67 -6.86 0.12
N ARG A 235 2.57 -6.10 -0.54
CA ARG A 235 3.40 -5.08 0.11
C ARG A 235 2.57 -4.10 0.95
N GLN A 236 1.42 -3.68 0.44
CA GLN A 236 0.57 -2.70 1.14
C GLN A 236 -0.03 -3.29 2.43
N ILE A 237 -0.32 -4.59 2.43
CA ILE A 237 -0.77 -5.31 3.63
C ILE A 237 0.42 -5.52 4.58
N CYS A 238 1.62 -5.83 4.07
CA CYS A 238 2.83 -5.89 4.89
C CYS A 238 3.12 -4.55 5.58
N ASP A 239 2.98 -3.42 4.86
CA ASP A 239 3.14 -2.07 5.43
C ASP A 239 2.21 -1.86 6.63
N TRP A 240 0.95 -2.20 6.48
CA TRP A 240 -0.05 -2.11 7.54
C TRP A 240 0.26 -3.08 8.72
N THR A 241 0.64 -4.32 8.42
CA THR A 241 1.01 -5.33 9.41
C THR A 241 2.19 -4.87 10.26
N MET A 242 3.25 -4.36 9.62
CA MET A 242 4.44 -3.88 10.33
C MET A 242 4.17 -2.63 11.16
N HIS A 243 3.30 -1.74 10.68
CA HIS A 243 2.86 -0.57 11.45
C HIS A 243 2.08 -0.99 12.71
N LEU A 244 1.12 -1.90 12.58
CA LEU A 244 0.36 -2.43 13.72
C LEU A 244 1.28 -3.13 14.73
N HIS A 245 2.26 -3.91 14.28
CA HIS A 245 3.25 -4.55 15.15
C HIS A 245 4.07 -3.52 15.93
N ARG A 246 4.68 -2.57 15.21
CA ARG A 246 5.56 -1.57 15.82
C ARG A 246 4.86 -0.74 16.89
N PHE A 247 3.58 -0.48 16.72
CA PHE A 247 2.80 0.40 17.58
C PHE A 247 1.65 -0.32 18.30
N ALA A 248 1.77 -1.64 18.52
CA ALA A 248 0.70 -2.47 19.09
C ALA A 248 0.15 -1.92 20.42
N ASP A 249 1.03 -1.42 21.29
CA ASP A 249 0.69 -0.83 22.58
C ASP A 249 0.24 0.64 22.51
N ASN A 250 0.36 1.27 21.35
CA ASN A 250 0.11 2.71 21.18
C ASN A 250 -1.15 3.03 20.35
N VAL A 251 -1.69 2.05 19.64
CA VAL A 251 -2.93 2.22 18.86
C VAL A 251 -4.12 2.37 19.82
N ASP A 252 -4.83 3.48 19.70
CA ASP A 252 -6.09 3.71 20.43
C ASP A 252 -7.20 2.84 19.82
N ARG A 253 -7.43 1.68 20.46
CA ARG A 253 -8.40 0.68 19.98
C ARG A 253 -9.85 1.20 20.02
N GLU A 254 -10.22 2.04 20.99
CA GLU A 254 -11.57 2.60 21.09
C GLU A 254 -11.81 3.61 19.96
N LEU A 255 -10.87 4.50 19.72
CA LEU A 255 -10.92 5.44 18.60
C LEU A 255 -10.97 4.72 17.24
N LEU A 256 -10.18 3.67 17.09
CA LEU A 256 -10.12 2.87 15.87
C LEU A 256 -11.45 2.13 15.63
N GLU A 257 -12.05 1.53 16.67
CA GLU A 257 -13.36 0.87 16.59
C GLU A 257 -14.46 1.85 16.17
N HIS A 258 -14.48 3.02 16.79
CA HIS A 258 -15.42 4.08 16.47
C HIS A 258 -15.30 4.48 14.98
N ARG A 259 -14.08 4.77 14.51
CA ARG A 259 -13.82 5.17 13.12
C ARG A 259 -14.18 4.07 12.11
N LEU A 260 -13.80 2.82 12.38
CA LEU A 260 -14.14 1.68 11.50
C LEU A 260 -15.66 1.45 11.41
N THR A 261 -16.37 1.67 12.53
CA THR A 261 -17.84 1.58 12.59
C THR A 261 -18.50 2.70 11.78
N GLU A 262 -18.06 3.94 11.94
CA GLU A 262 -18.57 5.09 11.16
C GLU A 262 -18.34 4.93 9.65
N LEU A 263 -17.16 4.43 9.27
CA LEU A 263 -16.79 4.14 7.87
C LEU A 263 -17.55 2.93 7.31
N GLY A 264 -18.03 2.02 8.19
CA GLY A 264 -18.65 0.75 7.81
C GLY A 264 -17.62 -0.25 7.26
N MET A 265 -16.38 -0.23 7.77
CA MET A 265 -15.22 -1.01 7.28
C MET A 265 -14.74 -2.10 8.24
N MET A 266 -15.46 -2.36 9.33
CA MET A 266 -15.05 -3.35 10.34
C MET A 266 -14.92 -4.77 9.76
N ARG A 267 -15.76 -5.13 8.79
CA ARG A 267 -15.72 -6.45 8.16
C ARG A 267 -14.43 -6.64 7.36
N GLU A 268 -14.08 -5.68 6.53
CA GLU A 268 -12.84 -5.67 5.75
C GLU A 268 -11.62 -5.67 6.66
N TRP A 269 -11.63 -4.88 7.73
CA TRP A 269 -10.57 -4.85 8.73
C TRP A 269 -10.30 -6.24 9.29
N LYS A 270 -11.34 -6.97 9.69
CA LYS A 270 -11.23 -8.35 10.20
C LYS A 270 -10.73 -9.33 9.15
N VAL A 271 -11.21 -9.24 7.91
CA VAL A 271 -10.76 -10.11 6.80
C VAL A 271 -9.28 -9.93 6.53
N PHE A 272 -8.80 -8.69 6.39
CA PHE A 272 -7.38 -8.43 6.16
C PHE A 272 -6.54 -8.63 7.42
N GLY A 273 -7.12 -8.46 8.62
CA GLY A 273 -6.51 -8.81 9.89
C GLY A 273 -6.22 -10.30 9.99
N TRP A 274 -7.13 -11.16 9.51
CA TRP A 274 -6.88 -12.59 9.43
C TRP A 274 -5.66 -12.90 8.52
N LEU A 275 -5.55 -12.22 7.38
CA LEU A 275 -4.39 -12.38 6.48
C LEU A 275 -3.10 -11.93 7.17
N ALA A 276 -3.11 -10.80 7.87
CA ALA A 276 -1.96 -10.29 8.61
C ALA A 276 -1.48 -11.29 9.68
N VAL A 277 -2.41 -11.90 10.43
CA VAL A 277 -2.06 -12.88 11.47
C VAL A 277 -1.62 -14.21 10.88
N ASN A 278 -2.43 -14.80 9.99
CA ASN A 278 -2.22 -16.20 9.60
C ASN A 278 -1.25 -16.36 8.41
N HIS A 279 -1.19 -15.39 7.50
CA HIS A 279 -0.26 -15.44 6.38
C HIS A 279 1.03 -14.64 6.61
N LEU A 280 0.95 -13.49 7.29
CA LEU A 280 2.12 -12.64 7.52
C LEU A 280 2.73 -12.81 8.92
N GLY A 281 2.07 -13.50 9.84
CA GLY A 281 2.61 -13.87 11.15
C GLY A 281 2.55 -12.76 12.21
N LEU A 282 1.65 -11.77 12.06
CA LEU A 282 1.37 -10.81 13.11
C LEU A 282 0.84 -11.53 14.36
N PRO A 283 1.34 -11.30 15.59
CA PRO A 283 0.73 -11.83 16.79
C PRO A 283 -0.75 -11.46 16.88
N ALA A 284 -1.60 -12.43 17.22
CA ALA A 284 -3.05 -12.23 17.21
C ALA A 284 -3.55 -11.17 18.21
N ASP A 285 -2.85 -11.01 19.33
CA ASP A 285 -3.11 -10.00 20.36
C ASP A 285 -2.70 -8.58 19.93
N GLU A 286 -1.77 -8.46 18.99
CA GLU A 286 -1.38 -7.20 18.38
C GLU A 286 -2.34 -6.75 17.28
N MET A 287 -3.17 -7.65 16.74
CA MET A 287 -4.17 -7.32 15.71
C MET A 287 -5.46 -6.83 16.35
N PRO A 288 -5.80 -5.51 16.28
CA PRO A 288 -7.09 -5.03 16.79
C PRO A 288 -8.26 -5.73 16.09
N PHE A 289 -9.23 -6.22 16.88
CA PHE A 289 -10.47 -6.87 16.39
C PHE A 289 -10.23 -8.12 15.55
N TYR A 290 -9.14 -8.86 15.81
CA TYR A 290 -8.87 -10.12 15.12
C TYR A 290 -10.07 -11.08 15.19
N ASP A 291 -10.35 -11.73 14.05
CA ASP A 291 -11.48 -12.66 13.91
C ASP A 291 -11.02 -13.92 13.17
N ALA A 292 -10.88 -15.02 13.91
CA ALA A 292 -10.39 -16.29 13.38
C ALA A 292 -11.31 -16.92 12.31
N GLU A 293 -12.58 -16.51 12.24
CA GLU A 293 -13.57 -17.12 11.33
C GLU A 293 -13.48 -16.56 9.90
N CYS A 294 -12.64 -15.56 9.66
CA CYS A 294 -12.50 -14.93 8.34
C CYS A 294 -11.71 -15.76 7.29
N GLY A 295 -11.10 -16.89 7.67
CA GLY A 295 -10.17 -17.65 6.82
C GLY A 295 -10.72 -18.07 5.45
N GLY A 296 -11.95 -18.55 5.39
CA GLY A 296 -12.55 -19.01 4.12
C GLY A 296 -12.73 -17.90 3.06
N VAL A 297 -12.82 -16.63 3.50
CA VAL A 297 -12.90 -15.47 2.61
C VAL A 297 -11.50 -15.07 2.15
N VAL A 298 -10.50 -15.16 3.01
CA VAL A 298 -9.12 -14.71 2.74
C VAL A 298 -8.46 -15.52 1.64
N GLU A 299 -8.71 -16.83 1.56
CA GLU A 299 -8.17 -17.66 0.47
C GLU A 299 -8.61 -17.15 -0.91
N LYS A 300 -9.88 -16.74 -1.05
CA LYS A 300 -10.37 -16.13 -2.29
C LYS A 300 -9.72 -14.77 -2.58
N VAL A 301 -9.46 -13.98 -1.54
CA VAL A 301 -8.75 -12.70 -1.65
C VAL A 301 -7.33 -12.94 -2.15
N TRP A 302 -6.60 -13.88 -1.55
CA TRP A 302 -5.24 -14.23 -1.96
C TRP A 302 -5.17 -14.69 -3.42
N GLU A 303 -6.05 -15.62 -3.83
CA GLU A 303 -6.11 -16.07 -5.22
C GLU A 303 -6.35 -14.90 -6.19
N SER A 304 -7.18 -13.96 -5.81
CA SER A 304 -7.46 -12.77 -6.62
C SER A 304 -6.28 -11.81 -6.70
N MET A 305 -5.52 -11.65 -5.62
CA MET A 305 -4.30 -10.85 -5.59
C MET A 305 -3.23 -11.45 -6.50
N LYS A 306 -3.05 -12.78 -6.50
CA LYS A 306 -2.14 -13.47 -7.43
C LYS A 306 -2.52 -13.27 -8.90
N LEU A 307 -3.82 -13.27 -9.20
CA LEU A 307 -4.32 -13.09 -10.57
C LEU A 307 -4.18 -11.66 -11.08
N SER A 308 -4.33 -10.66 -10.20
CA SER A 308 -4.27 -9.24 -10.60
C SER A 308 -2.85 -8.68 -10.55
N GLY A 309 -2.01 -9.17 -9.64
CA GLY A 309 -0.74 -8.56 -9.31
C GLY A 309 -0.89 -7.16 -8.70
N ASN A 310 0.21 -6.56 -8.28
CA ASN A 310 0.20 -5.22 -7.70
C ASN A 310 -0.32 -4.18 -8.73
N PHE A 311 -1.26 -3.33 -8.32
CA PHE A 311 -1.97 -2.36 -9.17
C PHE A 311 -2.62 -2.96 -10.44
N GLY A 312 -2.98 -4.24 -10.43
CA GLY A 312 -3.60 -4.90 -11.58
C GLY A 312 -2.68 -5.04 -12.81
N LYS A 313 -1.38 -4.85 -12.65
CA LYS A 313 -0.39 -4.87 -13.76
C LYS A 313 -0.39 -6.18 -14.54
N LYS A 314 -0.57 -7.31 -13.83
CA LYS A 314 -0.62 -8.64 -14.47
C LYS A 314 -1.83 -8.79 -15.40
N ARG A 315 -2.96 -8.23 -15.04
CA ARG A 315 -4.21 -8.25 -15.83
C ARG A 315 -4.08 -7.53 -17.17
N ASN A 316 -3.20 -6.54 -17.24
CA ASN A 316 -2.93 -5.73 -18.43
C ASN A 316 -1.61 -6.09 -19.14
N ALA A 317 -0.87 -7.09 -18.64
CA ALA A 317 0.39 -7.50 -19.24
C ALA A 317 0.19 -7.96 -20.69
N GLY A 318 1.03 -7.44 -21.59
CA GLY A 318 0.98 -7.77 -23.03
C GLY A 318 -0.11 -7.03 -23.83
N ARG A 319 -0.83 -6.07 -23.23
CA ARG A 319 -1.87 -5.28 -23.93
C ARG A 319 -1.39 -3.86 -24.17
N ASP A 320 -1.51 -3.41 -25.42
CA ASP A 320 -1.36 -2.01 -25.76
C ASP A 320 -2.73 -1.30 -25.62
N VAL A 321 -3.03 -0.90 -24.37
CA VAL A 321 -4.34 -0.36 -23.98
C VAL A 321 -4.67 0.92 -24.77
N ASP A 322 -3.67 1.70 -25.21
CA ASP A 322 -3.85 2.95 -25.90
C ASP A 322 -4.32 2.78 -27.37
N LYS A 323 -4.04 1.59 -27.94
CA LYS A 323 -4.51 1.25 -29.30
C LYS A 323 -5.91 0.65 -29.35
N GLU A 324 -6.51 0.31 -28.20
CA GLU A 324 -7.87 -0.27 -28.20
C GLU A 324 -8.94 0.83 -28.35
N PRO A 325 -10.02 0.58 -29.12
CA PRO A 325 -11.15 1.51 -29.25
C PRO A 325 -11.73 1.87 -27.88
N TYR A 326 -12.04 3.14 -27.66
CA TYR A 326 -12.50 3.67 -26.37
C TYR A 326 -13.69 2.88 -25.78
N LEU A 327 -14.73 2.62 -26.58
CA LEU A 327 -15.93 1.87 -26.15
C LEU A 327 -15.58 0.42 -25.75
N TYR A 328 -14.73 -0.26 -26.51
CA TYR A 328 -14.27 -1.61 -26.20
C TYR A 328 -13.51 -1.65 -24.87
N ARG A 329 -12.60 -0.70 -24.68
CA ARG A 329 -11.83 -0.52 -23.45
C ARG A 329 -12.73 -0.31 -22.23
N LYS A 330 -13.72 0.59 -22.33
CA LYS A 330 -14.69 0.87 -21.27
C LYS A 330 -15.60 -0.31 -20.95
N THR A 331 -16.13 -1.00 -21.96
CA THR A 331 -16.96 -2.20 -21.78
C THR A 331 -16.18 -3.32 -21.13
N LYS A 332 -14.95 -3.56 -21.56
CA LYS A 332 -14.08 -4.59 -20.99
C LYS A 332 -13.71 -4.26 -19.53
N SER A 333 -13.43 -3.00 -19.22
CA SER A 333 -13.22 -2.50 -17.86
C SER A 333 -14.45 -2.78 -16.98
N LEU A 334 -15.64 -2.41 -17.44
CA LEU A 334 -16.90 -2.63 -16.70
C LEU A 334 -17.16 -4.11 -16.43
N VAL A 335 -17.02 -4.98 -17.44
CA VAL A 335 -17.16 -6.43 -17.28
C VAL A 335 -16.11 -6.98 -16.29
N GLY A 336 -14.88 -6.46 -16.36
CA GLY A 336 -13.82 -6.81 -15.41
C GLY A 336 -14.19 -6.47 -13.97
N HIS A 337 -14.76 -5.28 -13.74
CA HIS A 337 -15.20 -4.85 -12.42
C HIS A 337 -16.40 -5.65 -11.90
N ILE A 338 -17.38 -5.97 -12.76
CA ILE A 338 -18.52 -6.83 -12.36
C ILE A 338 -18.02 -8.22 -11.92
N ARG A 339 -17.08 -8.81 -12.68
CA ARG A 339 -16.48 -10.10 -12.30
C ARG A 339 -15.70 -10.02 -11.00
N TRP A 340 -14.97 -8.91 -10.80
CA TRP A 340 -14.26 -8.66 -9.55
C TRP A 340 -15.21 -8.56 -8.36
N MET A 341 -16.29 -7.80 -8.49
CA MET A 341 -17.34 -7.70 -7.48
C MET A 341 -17.93 -9.05 -7.12
N ALA A 342 -18.37 -9.82 -8.13
CA ALA A 342 -18.97 -11.13 -7.90
C ALA A 342 -18.04 -12.08 -7.13
N ARG A 343 -16.72 -11.96 -7.35
CA ARG A 343 -15.71 -12.79 -6.68
C ARG A 343 -15.48 -12.38 -5.22
N HIS A 344 -15.63 -11.10 -4.89
CA HIS A 344 -15.31 -10.53 -3.57
C HIS A 344 -16.55 -10.10 -2.77
N PHE A 345 -17.73 -10.50 -3.22
CA PHE A 345 -18.97 -10.16 -2.55
C PHE A 345 -19.01 -10.64 -1.09
N ASP A 346 -18.32 -11.75 -0.80
CA ASP A 346 -18.23 -12.34 0.54
C ASP A 346 -17.35 -11.50 1.51
N VAL A 347 -16.44 -10.66 0.99
CA VAL A 347 -15.64 -9.76 1.83
C VAL A 347 -16.54 -8.73 2.49
N SER A 348 -17.35 -8.02 1.68
CA SER A 348 -18.40 -7.13 2.14
C SER A 348 -19.34 -6.82 0.98
N TYR A 349 -20.55 -7.34 1.04
CA TYR A 349 -21.55 -7.06 0.01
C TYR A 349 -21.87 -5.57 -0.10
N TYR A 350 -21.93 -4.88 1.04
CA TYR A 350 -22.29 -3.47 1.13
C TYR A 350 -21.22 -2.57 0.47
N ASN A 351 -19.96 -2.72 0.85
CA ASN A 351 -18.88 -1.88 0.32
C ASN A 351 -18.49 -2.26 -1.12
N THR A 352 -18.66 -3.53 -1.50
CA THR A 352 -18.56 -3.96 -2.91
C THR A 352 -19.55 -3.21 -3.78
N PHE A 353 -20.81 -3.12 -3.35
CA PHE A 353 -21.85 -2.40 -4.08
C PHE A 353 -21.61 -0.88 -4.10
N ARG A 354 -21.18 -0.30 -2.95
CA ARG A 354 -20.86 1.14 -2.85
C ARG A 354 -19.73 1.54 -3.78
N SER A 355 -18.63 0.79 -3.77
CA SER A 355 -17.47 1.04 -4.64
C SER A 355 -17.87 0.98 -6.11
N PHE A 356 -18.65 -0.03 -6.49
CA PHE A 356 -19.14 -0.16 -7.86
C PHE A 356 -20.04 1.01 -8.27
N TRP A 357 -20.97 1.41 -7.42
CA TRP A 357 -21.88 2.54 -7.70
C TRP A 357 -21.13 3.86 -7.82
N SER A 358 -20.17 4.11 -6.95
CA SER A 358 -19.30 5.28 -7.02
C SER A 358 -18.51 5.33 -8.34
N MET A 359 -18.00 4.18 -8.77
CA MET A 359 -17.26 4.05 -10.02
C MET A 359 -18.15 4.25 -11.27
N LEU A 360 -19.38 3.72 -11.25
CA LEU A 360 -20.34 3.94 -12.34
C LEU A 360 -20.72 5.41 -12.47
N THR A 361 -21.05 6.07 -11.35
CA THR A 361 -21.44 7.49 -11.35
C THR A 361 -20.29 8.40 -11.79
N SER A 362 -19.06 8.10 -11.37
CA SER A 362 -17.86 8.81 -11.80
C SER A 362 -17.58 8.62 -13.29
N GLY A 363 -17.73 7.39 -13.80
CA GLY A 363 -17.59 7.06 -15.21
C GLY A 363 -18.62 7.76 -16.10
N VAL A 364 -19.90 7.77 -15.70
CA VAL A 364 -20.96 8.49 -16.40
C VAL A 364 -20.70 10.00 -16.41
N SER A 365 -20.30 10.58 -15.28
CA SER A 365 -19.95 12.00 -15.19
C SER A 365 -18.78 12.37 -16.09
N ALA A 366 -17.76 11.52 -16.24
CA ALA A 366 -16.64 11.75 -17.14
C ALA A 366 -17.08 11.73 -18.61
N VAL A 367 -17.94 10.79 -19.00
CA VAL A 367 -18.49 10.71 -20.37
C VAL A 367 -19.34 11.95 -20.70
N LEU A 368 -20.18 12.40 -19.74
CA LEU A 368 -21.02 13.59 -19.93
C LEU A 368 -20.20 14.90 -20.02
N LYS A 369 -19.00 14.92 -19.46
CA LYS A 369 -18.06 16.07 -19.55
C LYS A 369 -17.10 15.98 -20.74
N GLY A 370 -17.27 15.00 -21.63
CA GLY A 370 -16.45 14.82 -22.82
C GLY A 370 -15.00 14.39 -22.58
N LYS A 371 -14.75 13.77 -21.39
CA LYS A 371 -13.44 13.21 -21.01
C LYS A 371 -13.40 11.70 -21.13
#